data_3716860a90f513c44248c976ee61ea58
#
_entry.id   3716860a90f513c44248c976ee61ea58
#
_cell.length_a   1.000
_cell.length_b   1.000
_cell.length_c   1.000
_cell.angle_alpha   90.00
_cell.angle_beta   90.00
_cell.angle_gamma   90.00
#
_symmetry.space_group_name_H-M   'P 1'
#
loop_
_entity.id
_entity.type
_entity.pdbx_description
1 polymer ?
#
loop_
_entity_poly.entity_id
_entity_poly.type
_entity_poly.pdbx_seq_one_letter_code
_entity_poly.pdbx_strand_id
1 'polypeptide(L)'
;MTVRAVTYNIQYGFGLDGRYDLDRVVDAVRDADIVCLQEVTRGYIKNGGVDMPAALFDALPGHFGCFHPAGDLDMGSALAEGRAVNRRFQFGNMILSRWPLTTVRGHLLPRTWRKDTLNLQRGALEAQIFTPAGLLRVYSLHLDHIDPRERMMQVRALKSIALDFAKTGGAISGGRSFGVEEIDDRGDFLLMGDFNFEPRSDEYRLMTEDESITDVTTADQGWTWRTPHAAEKTERSRLDYAFCNLALAPRISNLRIDRDAEGSDHMPVWVDIAAG
;
A
#
# COMPACT_ATOMS: atom_id res chain seq x y z
N MET A 1 -21.44 -11.76 5.71
CA MET A 1 -20.53 -11.67 4.55
C MET A 1 -19.17 -11.24 5.06
N THR A 2 -18.10 -11.70 4.43
CA THR A 2 -16.72 -11.37 4.83
C THR A 2 -16.05 -10.67 3.68
N VAL A 3 -15.27 -9.61 3.96
CA VAL A 3 -14.43 -8.89 2.98
C VAL A 3 -13.00 -9.34 3.22
N ARG A 4 -12.34 -9.85 2.18
CA ARG A 4 -10.93 -10.28 2.24
C ARG A 4 -10.03 -9.16 1.75
N ALA A 5 -9.13 -8.70 2.59
CA ALA A 5 -8.15 -7.69 2.24
C ALA A 5 -6.73 -8.29 2.26
N VAL A 6 -5.89 -7.86 1.34
CA VAL A 6 -4.48 -8.27 1.25
C VAL A 6 -3.58 -7.07 1.03
N THR A 7 -2.41 -7.06 1.65
CA THR A 7 -1.31 -6.18 1.28
C THR A 7 -0.14 -6.98 0.74
N TYR A 8 0.52 -6.43 -0.29
CA TYR A 8 1.64 -7.08 -0.93
C TYR A 8 2.59 -6.05 -1.55
N ASN A 9 3.80 -5.92 -1.01
CA ASN A 9 4.89 -5.26 -1.71
C ASN A 9 5.35 -6.19 -2.84
N ILE A 10 5.28 -5.73 -4.08
CA ILE A 10 5.47 -6.58 -5.27
C ILE A 10 6.84 -6.44 -5.92
N GLN A 11 7.79 -5.78 -5.25
CA GLN A 11 9.18 -5.65 -5.70
C GLN A 11 9.31 -5.37 -7.21
N TYR A 12 8.57 -4.37 -7.71
CA TYR A 12 8.54 -4.00 -9.15
C TYR A 12 8.13 -5.15 -10.08
N GLY A 13 7.52 -6.23 -9.57
CA GLY A 13 7.16 -7.45 -10.30
C GLY A 13 8.26 -8.49 -10.39
N PHE A 14 9.34 -8.38 -9.58
CA PHE A 14 10.41 -9.37 -9.55
C PHE A 14 10.22 -10.35 -8.39
N GLY A 15 10.22 -11.63 -8.71
CA GLY A 15 10.17 -12.69 -7.70
C GLY A 15 11.51 -12.96 -7.02
N LEU A 16 11.50 -13.87 -6.04
CA LEU A 16 12.68 -14.32 -5.30
C LEU A 16 13.80 -14.89 -6.19
N ASP A 17 13.46 -15.36 -7.38
CA ASP A 17 14.37 -15.86 -8.40
C ASP A 17 14.98 -14.75 -9.28
N GLY A 18 14.60 -13.49 -9.02
CA GLY A 18 15.06 -12.33 -9.78
C GLY A 18 14.40 -12.18 -11.16
N ARG A 19 13.36 -12.94 -11.47
CA ARG A 19 12.64 -12.84 -12.75
C ARG A 19 11.43 -11.93 -12.59
N TYR A 20 11.23 -11.06 -13.58
CA TYR A 20 10.00 -10.30 -13.71
C TYR A 20 8.86 -11.21 -14.16
N ASP A 21 7.80 -11.27 -13.36
CA ASP A 21 6.63 -12.08 -13.66
C ASP A 21 5.41 -11.54 -12.87
N LEU A 22 4.61 -10.70 -13.53
CA LEU A 22 3.45 -10.07 -12.91
C LEU A 22 2.29 -11.06 -12.67
N ASP A 23 2.23 -12.15 -13.43
CA ASP A 23 1.19 -13.17 -13.26
C ASP A 23 1.28 -13.85 -11.89
N ARG A 24 2.50 -14.06 -11.36
CA ARG A 24 2.70 -14.57 -9.99
C ARG A 24 2.14 -13.63 -8.92
N VAL A 25 2.26 -12.32 -9.13
CA VAL A 25 1.67 -11.32 -8.25
C VAL A 25 0.15 -11.39 -8.31
N VAL A 26 -0.41 -11.44 -9.53
CA VAL A 26 -1.85 -11.55 -9.77
C VAL A 26 -2.41 -12.83 -9.14
N ASP A 27 -1.76 -13.96 -9.33
CA ASP A 27 -2.17 -15.24 -8.75
C ASP A 27 -2.21 -15.20 -7.22
N ALA A 28 -1.23 -14.53 -6.60
CA ALA A 28 -1.15 -14.39 -5.16
C ALA A 28 -2.26 -13.52 -4.55
N VAL A 29 -2.93 -12.64 -5.32
CA VAL A 29 -3.92 -11.69 -4.80
C VAL A 29 -5.31 -11.80 -5.42
N ARG A 30 -5.50 -12.64 -6.45
CA ARG A 30 -6.76 -12.70 -7.26
C ARG A 30 -8.03 -12.98 -6.47
N ASP A 31 -7.89 -13.66 -5.33
CA ASP A 31 -9.02 -14.02 -4.46
C ASP A 31 -9.38 -12.94 -3.44
N ALA A 32 -8.64 -11.83 -3.40
CA ALA A 32 -8.94 -10.71 -2.52
C ALA A 32 -10.09 -9.87 -3.05
N ASP A 33 -10.82 -9.26 -2.11
CA ASP A 33 -11.82 -8.26 -2.42
C ASP A 33 -11.21 -6.85 -2.43
N ILE A 34 -10.20 -6.62 -1.56
CA ILE A 34 -9.41 -5.39 -1.49
C ILE A 34 -7.92 -5.75 -1.56
N VAL A 35 -7.18 -5.11 -2.46
CA VAL A 35 -5.74 -5.35 -2.68
C VAL A 35 -4.98 -4.04 -2.50
N CYS A 36 -4.00 -4.03 -1.60
CA CYS A 36 -3.08 -2.93 -1.35
C CYS A 36 -1.69 -3.32 -1.83
N LEU A 37 -1.23 -2.72 -2.93
CA LEU A 37 0.09 -3.03 -3.51
C LEU A 37 1.06 -1.89 -3.26
N GLN A 38 2.33 -2.24 -3.01
CA GLN A 38 3.46 -1.33 -2.90
C GLN A 38 4.48 -1.68 -3.99
N GLU A 39 5.36 -0.73 -4.30
CA GLU A 39 6.36 -0.84 -5.38
C GLU A 39 5.77 -1.05 -6.77
N VAL A 40 4.56 -0.56 -6.98
CA VAL A 40 3.95 -0.50 -8.31
C VAL A 40 4.65 0.59 -9.11
N THR A 41 5.05 0.27 -10.35
CA THR A 41 5.81 1.21 -11.20
C THR A 41 5.22 1.39 -12.58
N ARG A 42 5.53 2.54 -13.16
CA ARG A 42 5.35 2.82 -14.57
C ARG A 42 6.67 3.32 -15.14
N GLY A 43 7.11 2.74 -16.26
CA GLY A 43 8.33 3.17 -16.93
C GLY A 43 9.64 2.78 -16.22
N TYR A 44 9.63 1.75 -15.37
CA TYR A 44 10.85 1.25 -14.72
C TYR A 44 11.71 0.47 -15.73
N ILE A 45 12.96 0.92 -15.92
CA ILE A 45 13.81 0.36 -16.97
C ILE A 45 14.12 -1.13 -16.77
N LYS A 46 14.29 -1.59 -15.52
CA LYS A 46 14.67 -2.98 -15.24
C LYS A 46 13.56 -3.98 -15.53
N ASN A 47 12.29 -3.56 -15.49
CA ASN A 47 11.16 -4.42 -15.87
C ASN A 47 10.69 -4.15 -17.32
N GLY A 48 11.53 -3.54 -18.15
CA GLY A 48 11.22 -3.25 -19.55
C GLY A 48 10.33 -2.03 -19.77
N GLY A 49 10.17 -1.17 -18.77
CA GLY A 49 9.35 0.04 -18.87
C GLY A 49 7.85 -0.22 -18.83
N VAL A 50 7.42 -1.35 -18.26
CA VAL A 50 6.01 -1.75 -18.19
C VAL A 50 5.18 -0.70 -17.45
N ASP A 51 3.96 -0.45 -17.94
CA ASP A 51 2.89 0.21 -17.20
C ASP A 51 2.19 -0.82 -16.30
N MET A 52 2.76 -1.07 -15.11
CA MET A 52 2.22 -2.07 -14.19
C MET A 52 0.78 -1.76 -13.75
N PRO A 53 0.39 -0.49 -13.44
CA PRO A 53 -1.01 -0.18 -13.17
C PRO A 53 -1.95 -0.65 -14.27
N ALA A 54 -1.66 -0.37 -15.53
CA ALA A 54 -2.48 -0.81 -16.66
C ALA A 54 -2.54 -2.34 -16.75
N ALA A 55 -1.39 -3.01 -16.65
CA ALA A 55 -1.32 -4.48 -16.69
C ALA A 55 -2.09 -5.14 -15.54
N LEU A 56 -2.06 -4.57 -14.33
CA LEU A 56 -2.82 -5.06 -13.18
C LEU A 56 -4.33 -4.86 -13.35
N PHE A 57 -4.78 -3.74 -13.94
CA PHE A 57 -6.19 -3.56 -14.29
C PHE A 57 -6.67 -4.57 -15.32
N ASP A 58 -5.86 -4.85 -16.34
CA ASP A 58 -6.18 -5.84 -17.37
C ASP A 58 -6.24 -7.27 -16.78
N ALA A 59 -5.33 -7.60 -15.87
CA ALA A 59 -5.26 -8.92 -15.23
C ALA A 59 -6.34 -9.15 -14.15
N LEU A 60 -6.86 -8.09 -13.54
CA LEU A 60 -7.89 -8.12 -12.50
C LEU A 60 -9.15 -7.33 -12.92
N PRO A 61 -9.82 -7.71 -14.02
CA PRO A 61 -10.89 -6.91 -14.64
C PRO A 61 -12.14 -6.75 -13.76
N GLY A 62 -12.26 -7.54 -12.69
CA GLY A 62 -13.34 -7.43 -11.71
C GLY A 62 -13.06 -6.46 -10.56
N HIS A 63 -11.98 -5.68 -10.64
CA HIS A 63 -11.61 -4.71 -9.61
C HIS A 63 -11.59 -3.28 -10.17
N PHE A 64 -12.16 -2.36 -9.42
CA PHE A 64 -11.92 -0.93 -9.53
C PHE A 64 -10.61 -0.60 -8.83
N GLY A 65 -9.96 0.53 -9.16
CA GLY A 65 -8.75 0.85 -8.44
C GLY A 65 -8.14 2.21 -8.78
N CYS A 66 -7.06 2.53 -8.08
CA CYS A 66 -6.30 3.74 -8.28
C CYS A 66 -4.81 3.48 -7.99
N PHE A 67 -3.95 4.08 -8.80
CA PHE A 67 -2.50 4.14 -8.58
C PHE A 67 -2.11 5.57 -8.19
N HIS A 68 -1.28 5.71 -7.16
CA HIS A 68 -0.69 6.98 -6.74
C HIS A 68 0.84 6.89 -6.78
N PRO A 69 1.51 7.57 -7.74
CA PRO A 69 2.95 7.67 -7.74
C PRO A 69 3.40 8.68 -6.68
N ALA A 70 4.02 8.21 -5.60
CA ALA A 70 4.69 9.08 -4.65
C ALA A 70 5.96 9.69 -5.28
N GLY A 71 6.71 8.91 -6.06
CA GLY A 71 7.86 9.34 -6.84
C GLY A 71 7.53 9.41 -8.34
N ASP A 72 7.88 10.52 -8.98
CA ASP A 72 7.71 10.73 -10.42
C ASP A 72 8.91 11.48 -10.99
N LEU A 73 9.72 10.79 -11.80
CA LEU A 73 11.02 11.23 -12.29
C LEU A 73 11.04 11.29 -13.81
N ASP A 74 11.69 12.32 -14.36
CA ASP A 74 11.97 12.35 -15.79
C ASP A 74 13.09 11.37 -16.17
N MET A 75 12.84 10.55 -17.18
CA MET A 75 13.76 9.54 -17.69
C MET A 75 14.20 9.83 -19.15
N GLY A 76 14.38 11.09 -19.46
CA GLY A 76 14.82 11.54 -20.77
C GLY A 76 13.66 11.86 -21.71
N SER A 77 12.66 12.59 -21.23
CA SER A 77 11.64 13.21 -22.05
C SER A 77 12.27 14.14 -23.09
N ALA A 78 11.76 14.16 -24.32
CA ALA A 78 12.34 14.91 -25.43
C ALA A 78 11.27 15.36 -26.42
N LEU A 79 11.65 16.30 -27.28
CA LEU A 79 10.86 16.61 -28.47
C LEU A 79 11.21 15.59 -29.57
N ALA A 80 10.21 14.94 -30.13
CA ALA A 80 10.31 14.10 -31.31
C ALA A 80 9.36 14.67 -32.36
N GLU A 81 9.88 15.06 -33.51
CA GLU A 81 9.11 15.67 -34.63
C GLU A 81 8.21 16.82 -34.18
N GLY A 82 8.71 17.69 -33.29
CA GLY A 82 8.00 18.85 -32.75
C GLY A 82 6.93 18.53 -31.70
N ARG A 83 6.82 17.27 -31.26
CA ARG A 83 5.90 16.83 -30.19
C ARG A 83 6.66 16.45 -28.94
N ALA A 84 6.15 16.84 -27.79
CA ALA A 84 6.69 16.40 -26.49
C ALA A 84 6.41 14.91 -26.28
N VAL A 85 7.47 14.13 -26.05
CA VAL A 85 7.41 12.72 -25.67
C VAL A 85 7.85 12.62 -24.22
N ASN A 86 6.92 12.36 -23.32
CA ASN A 86 7.19 12.16 -21.90
C ASN A 86 7.71 10.75 -21.65
N ARG A 87 8.87 10.67 -21.00
CA ARG A 87 9.43 9.41 -20.49
C ARG A 87 9.58 9.56 -18.99
N ARG A 88 8.66 8.92 -18.24
CA ARG A 88 8.59 9.06 -16.79
C ARG A 88 8.86 7.72 -16.14
N PHE A 89 9.57 7.73 -15.01
CA PHE A 89 9.57 6.65 -14.04
C PHE A 89 8.70 7.07 -12.87
N GLN A 90 7.64 6.32 -12.65
CA GLN A 90 6.72 6.50 -11.54
C GLN A 90 6.81 5.30 -10.59
N PHE A 91 6.83 5.60 -9.30
CA PHE A 91 6.93 4.62 -8.21
C PHE A 91 5.92 4.97 -7.14
N GLY A 92 5.11 4.00 -6.72
CA GLY A 92 4.07 4.28 -5.73
C GLY A 92 3.26 3.08 -5.28
N ASN A 93 2.08 3.40 -4.76
CA ASN A 93 1.14 2.44 -4.20
C ASN A 93 -0.13 2.35 -5.05
N MET A 94 -0.78 1.19 -5.00
CA MET A 94 -2.03 0.95 -5.70
C MET A 94 -3.05 0.32 -4.74
N ILE A 95 -4.32 0.69 -4.91
CA ILE A 95 -5.45 0.02 -4.26
C ILE A 95 -6.36 -0.49 -5.37
N LEU A 96 -6.73 -1.77 -5.27
CA LEU A 96 -7.75 -2.41 -6.09
C LEU A 96 -8.88 -2.91 -5.20
N SER A 97 -10.12 -2.87 -5.67
CA SER A 97 -11.30 -3.25 -4.91
C SER A 97 -12.39 -3.80 -5.81
N ARG A 98 -13.14 -4.79 -5.35
CA ARG A 98 -14.34 -5.27 -6.05
C ARG A 98 -15.49 -4.25 -6.03
N TRP A 99 -15.40 -3.23 -5.20
CA TRP A 99 -16.36 -2.12 -5.12
C TRP A 99 -15.71 -0.82 -5.57
N PRO A 100 -16.50 0.12 -6.12
CA PRO A 100 -15.97 1.43 -6.52
C PRO A 100 -15.28 2.15 -5.36
N LEU A 101 -14.16 2.81 -5.68
CA LEU A 101 -13.50 3.74 -4.75
C LEU A 101 -14.25 5.08 -4.83
N THR A 102 -14.95 5.44 -3.75
CA THR A 102 -15.80 6.63 -3.71
C THR A 102 -14.97 7.91 -3.72
N THR A 103 -13.93 7.95 -2.90
CA THR A 103 -12.92 9.04 -2.90
C THR A 103 -11.53 8.46 -2.77
N VAL A 104 -10.55 9.17 -3.33
CA VAL A 104 -9.14 8.76 -3.31
C VAL A 104 -8.28 9.97 -2.99
N ARG A 105 -7.29 9.82 -2.10
CA ARG A 105 -6.26 10.83 -1.82
C ARG A 105 -4.88 10.19 -1.79
N GLY A 106 -3.92 10.84 -2.47
CA GLY A 106 -2.51 10.51 -2.34
C GLY A 106 -1.84 11.42 -1.32
N HIS A 107 -1.21 10.85 -0.32
CA HIS A 107 -0.47 11.57 0.71
C HIS A 107 1.03 11.35 0.51
N LEU A 108 1.78 12.42 0.29
CA LEU A 108 3.23 12.36 0.35
C LEU A 108 3.68 12.39 1.81
N LEU A 109 4.49 11.42 2.20
CA LEU A 109 5.01 11.34 3.56
C LEU A 109 6.29 12.18 3.72
N PRO A 110 6.62 12.64 4.93
CA PRO A 110 7.85 13.37 5.19
C PRO A 110 9.08 12.66 4.66
N ARG A 111 10.01 13.42 4.08
CA ARG A 111 11.24 12.93 3.51
C ARG A 111 12.41 13.82 3.88
N THR A 112 13.58 13.23 4.12
CA THR A 112 14.84 13.92 4.31
C THR A 112 15.69 13.85 3.05
N TRP A 113 16.41 14.92 2.74
CA TRP A 113 17.39 14.86 1.67
C TRP A 113 18.63 14.09 2.13
N ARG A 114 19.11 13.16 1.29
CA ARG A 114 20.32 12.38 1.54
C ARG A 114 21.24 12.46 0.34
N LYS A 115 22.49 12.78 0.59
CA LYS A 115 23.55 12.75 -0.44
C LYS A 115 24.02 11.30 -0.59
N ASP A 116 24.27 10.89 -1.82
CA ASP A 116 24.91 9.61 -2.17
C ASP A 116 24.16 8.33 -1.71
N THR A 117 22.88 8.48 -1.33
CA THR A 117 22.02 7.36 -0.94
C THR A 117 20.68 7.49 -1.63
N LEU A 118 20.23 6.43 -2.29
CA LEU A 118 18.89 6.40 -2.88
C LEU A 118 17.84 6.61 -1.79
N ASN A 119 17.02 7.64 -1.95
CA ASN A 119 15.89 7.91 -1.09
C ASN A 119 14.71 8.35 -1.96
N LEU A 120 13.81 7.43 -2.26
CA LEU A 120 12.59 7.70 -3.00
C LEU A 120 11.54 8.35 -2.11
N GLN A 121 10.75 9.26 -2.66
CA GLN A 121 9.57 9.80 -1.98
C GLN A 121 8.63 8.67 -1.60
N ARG A 122 8.25 8.59 -0.32
CA ARG A 122 7.28 7.64 0.20
C ARG A 122 5.90 8.28 0.30
N GLY A 123 4.86 7.45 0.30
CA GLY A 123 3.49 7.92 0.35
C GLY A 123 2.52 6.89 0.89
N ALA A 124 1.31 7.36 1.15
CA ALA A 124 0.15 6.55 1.46
C ALA A 124 -0.98 6.91 0.48
N LEU A 125 -1.55 5.91 -0.16
CA LEU A 125 -2.75 6.04 -0.97
C LEU A 125 -3.96 5.68 -0.10
N GLU A 126 -4.89 6.62 0.03
CA GLU A 126 -6.14 6.47 0.78
C GLU A 126 -7.30 6.27 -0.20
N ALA A 127 -8.19 5.35 0.10
CA ALA A 127 -9.46 5.18 -0.61
C ALA A 127 -10.60 4.94 0.37
N GLN A 128 -11.77 5.55 0.11
CA GLN A 128 -13.03 5.21 0.77
C GLN A 128 -13.81 4.22 -0.10
N ILE A 129 -14.28 3.14 0.50
CA ILE A 129 -14.91 2.03 -0.20
C ILE A 129 -16.15 1.58 0.57
N PHE A 130 -17.32 1.64 -0.07
CA PHE A 130 -18.52 0.99 0.47
C PHE A 130 -18.46 -0.51 0.21
N THR A 131 -18.34 -1.29 1.27
CA THR A 131 -18.25 -2.74 1.22
C THR A 131 -19.44 -3.39 1.93
N PRO A 132 -19.67 -4.70 1.78
CA PRO A 132 -20.62 -5.42 2.63
C PRO A 132 -20.28 -5.37 4.13
N ALA A 133 -19.04 -5.08 4.47
CA ALA A 133 -18.61 -4.84 5.85
C ALA A 133 -18.84 -3.38 6.31
N GLY A 134 -19.46 -2.55 5.49
CA GLY A 134 -19.67 -1.12 5.74
C GLY A 134 -18.69 -0.24 5.00
N LEU A 135 -18.73 1.07 5.30
CA LEU A 135 -17.77 2.03 4.76
C LEU A 135 -16.40 1.82 5.41
N LEU A 136 -15.38 1.58 4.61
CA LEU A 136 -14.00 1.44 5.03
C LEU A 136 -13.13 2.52 4.38
N ARG A 137 -12.22 3.11 5.16
CA ARG A 137 -11.07 3.85 4.65
C ARG A 137 -9.87 2.93 4.61
N VAL A 138 -9.38 2.64 3.43
CA VAL A 138 -8.26 1.73 3.21
C VAL A 138 -7.06 2.53 2.77
N TYR A 139 -5.90 2.22 3.34
CA TYR A 139 -4.63 2.84 2.99
C TYR A 139 -3.66 1.77 2.48
N SER A 140 -3.09 2.01 1.30
CA SER A 140 -1.90 1.29 0.83
C SER A 140 -0.69 2.19 1.01
N LEU A 141 0.29 1.77 1.80
CA LEU A 141 1.41 2.62 2.18
C LEU A 141 2.75 1.91 2.11
N HIS A 142 3.82 2.71 1.96
CA HIS A 142 5.19 2.22 1.97
C HIS A 142 6.08 3.26 2.66
N LEU A 143 6.69 2.89 3.80
CA LEU A 143 7.58 3.76 4.57
C LEU A 143 9.04 3.65 4.11
N ASP A 144 9.90 4.53 4.60
CA ASP A 144 11.33 4.51 4.26
C ASP A 144 12.02 3.23 4.75
N HIS A 145 12.88 2.65 3.93
CA HIS A 145 13.57 1.39 4.24
C HIS A 145 14.94 1.59 4.91
N ILE A 146 15.47 2.84 4.96
CA ILE A 146 16.84 3.09 5.40
C ILE A 146 16.91 3.74 6.78
N ASP A 147 16.24 4.89 6.97
CA ASP A 147 16.44 5.73 8.15
C ASP A 147 15.29 5.64 9.14
N PRO A 148 15.51 5.05 10.34
CA PRO A 148 14.49 5.01 11.39
C PRO A 148 13.94 6.39 11.78
N ARG A 149 14.76 7.46 11.71
CA ARG A 149 14.33 8.82 12.03
C ARG A 149 13.34 9.35 10.99
N GLU A 150 13.55 9.03 9.72
CA GLU A 150 12.60 9.37 8.66
C GLU A 150 11.30 8.58 8.85
N ARG A 151 11.38 7.26 9.12
CA ARG A 151 10.21 6.44 9.44
C ARG A 151 9.42 6.97 10.65
N MET A 152 10.10 7.43 11.71
CA MET A 152 9.43 8.05 12.85
C MET A 152 8.62 9.30 12.47
N MET A 153 9.12 10.13 11.56
CA MET A 153 8.36 11.28 11.01
C MET A 153 7.18 10.80 10.16
N GLN A 154 7.39 9.78 9.35
CA GLN A 154 6.37 9.19 8.49
C GLN A 154 5.24 8.54 9.31
N VAL A 155 5.56 7.82 10.38
CA VAL A 155 4.57 7.24 11.31
C VAL A 155 3.73 8.33 11.97
N ARG A 156 4.34 9.43 12.46
CA ARG A 156 3.58 10.55 13.03
C ARG A 156 2.62 11.17 12.03
N ALA A 157 3.09 11.40 10.81
CA ALA A 157 2.25 11.93 9.73
C ALA A 157 1.10 10.97 9.39
N LEU A 158 1.39 9.67 9.28
CA LEU A 158 0.39 8.65 8.99
C LEU A 158 -0.69 8.56 10.09
N LYS A 159 -0.28 8.58 11.36
CA LYS A 159 -1.23 8.64 12.50
C LYS A 159 -2.14 9.86 12.40
N SER A 160 -1.57 11.04 12.13
CA SER A 160 -2.37 12.26 11.97
C SER A 160 -3.33 12.15 10.78
N ILE A 161 -2.89 11.63 9.62
CA ILE A 161 -3.74 11.42 8.45
C ILE A 161 -4.93 10.50 8.79
N ALA A 162 -4.68 9.39 9.48
CA ALA A 162 -5.71 8.40 9.78
C ALA A 162 -6.68 8.88 10.88
N LEU A 163 -6.16 9.47 11.96
CA LEU A 163 -6.94 9.82 13.15
C LEU A 163 -7.64 11.18 13.04
N ASP A 164 -7.04 12.16 12.34
CA ASP A 164 -7.62 13.49 12.16
C ASP A 164 -8.61 13.57 10.98
N PHE A 165 -8.95 12.43 10.38
CA PHE A 165 -9.86 12.40 9.23
C PHE A 165 -11.21 13.07 9.53
N ALA A 166 -11.76 12.89 10.72
CA ALA A 166 -13.01 13.54 11.15
C ALA A 166 -12.95 15.08 11.11
N LYS A 167 -11.73 15.66 11.17
CA LYS A 167 -11.48 17.10 11.07
C LYS A 167 -11.15 17.53 9.64
N THR A 168 -10.40 16.71 8.91
CA THR A 168 -9.86 17.06 7.59
C THR A 168 -10.77 16.66 6.45
N GLY A 169 -11.64 15.68 6.66
CA GLY A 169 -12.53 15.11 5.65
C GLY A 169 -11.83 14.31 4.57
N GLY A 170 -12.60 13.85 3.58
CA GLY A 170 -12.12 13.14 2.40
C GLY A 170 -11.57 14.08 1.31
N ALA A 171 -11.60 13.59 0.06
CA ALA A 171 -11.11 14.34 -1.10
C ALA A 171 -11.97 15.56 -1.48
N ILE A 172 -13.20 15.63 -0.99
CA ILE A 172 -14.13 16.71 -1.30
C ILE A 172 -15.00 17.04 -0.08
N SER A 173 -15.32 18.32 0.10
CA SER A 173 -16.40 18.81 0.97
C SER A 173 -17.31 19.73 0.15
N GLY A 174 -18.60 19.82 0.52
CA GLY A 174 -19.58 20.59 -0.26
C GLY A 174 -19.88 19.97 -1.63
N GLY A 175 -19.72 18.67 -1.78
CA GLY A 175 -19.80 17.95 -3.05
C GLY A 175 -21.15 18.00 -3.78
N ARG A 176 -22.22 18.43 -3.12
CA ARG A 176 -23.58 18.55 -3.72
C ARG A 176 -23.61 19.39 -4.99
N SER A 177 -22.79 20.45 -5.07
CA SER A 177 -22.67 21.28 -6.27
C SER A 177 -22.10 20.54 -7.48
N PHE A 178 -21.40 19.42 -7.25
CA PHE A 178 -20.87 18.52 -8.27
C PHE A 178 -21.71 17.26 -8.46
N GLY A 179 -22.88 17.15 -7.79
CA GLY A 179 -23.71 15.94 -7.83
C GLY A 179 -23.14 14.77 -7.05
N VAL A 180 -22.21 15.02 -6.12
CA VAL A 180 -21.59 14.01 -5.25
C VAL A 180 -22.19 14.12 -3.86
N GLU A 181 -22.69 13.00 -3.32
CA GLU A 181 -23.12 12.94 -1.92
C GLU A 181 -21.91 13.04 -0.99
N GLU A 182 -22.04 13.84 0.06
CA GLU A 182 -21.04 13.88 1.12
C GLU A 182 -21.13 12.59 1.94
N ILE A 183 -19.96 11.99 2.14
CA ILE A 183 -19.82 10.82 3.00
C ILE A 183 -19.41 11.34 4.37
N ASP A 184 -20.33 11.30 5.34
CA ASP A 184 -20.01 11.56 6.75
C ASP A 184 -19.34 10.31 7.35
N ASP A 185 -18.07 10.15 7.02
CA ASP A 185 -17.26 9.04 7.52
C ASP A 185 -16.44 9.47 8.73
N ARG A 186 -16.82 8.96 9.88
CA ARG A 186 -16.02 9.03 11.12
C ARG A 186 -15.45 7.68 11.49
N GLY A 187 -15.48 6.75 10.53
CA GLY A 187 -15.51 5.35 10.79
C GLY A 187 -14.21 4.60 10.66
N ASP A 188 -14.40 3.37 10.30
CA ASP A 188 -13.39 2.34 10.31
C ASP A 188 -12.30 2.59 9.28
N PHE A 189 -11.04 2.43 9.71
CA PHE A 189 -9.92 2.49 8.79
C PHE A 189 -8.99 1.27 8.92
N LEU A 190 -8.35 0.94 7.81
CA LEU A 190 -7.37 -0.13 7.67
C LEU A 190 -6.11 0.42 6.99
N LEU A 191 -5.00 0.42 7.70
CA LEU A 191 -3.67 0.78 7.20
C LEU A 191 -2.95 -0.50 6.84
N MET A 192 -2.64 -0.70 5.56
CA MET A 192 -1.95 -1.89 5.06
C MET A 192 -0.73 -1.50 4.24
N GLY A 193 0.36 -2.23 4.38
CA GLY A 193 1.53 -1.95 3.57
C GLY A 193 2.83 -2.46 4.16
N ASP A 194 3.90 -2.03 3.51
CA ASP A 194 5.28 -2.19 3.94
C ASP A 194 5.69 -1.01 4.84
N PHE A 195 5.75 -1.27 6.12
CA PHE A 195 6.12 -0.27 7.12
C PHE A 195 7.63 -0.18 7.34
N ASN A 196 8.40 -1.13 6.82
CA ASN A 196 9.86 -1.15 6.93
C ASN A 196 10.40 -1.04 8.35
N PHE A 197 9.64 -1.48 9.35
CA PHE A 197 10.07 -1.56 10.73
C PHE A 197 9.74 -2.93 11.34
N GLU A 198 10.54 -3.32 12.30
CA GLU A 198 10.39 -4.59 13.03
C GLU A 198 9.41 -4.45 14.20
N PRO A 199 8.77 -5.55 14.65
CA PRO A 199 8.01 -5.58 15.89
C PRO A 199 8.88 -5.11 17.07
N ARG A 200 8.31 -4.30 17.97
CA ARG A 200 8.97 -3.71 19.15
C ARG A 200 9.99 -2.62 18.85
N SER A 201 10.18 -2.20 17.60
CA SER A 201 10.94 -0.99 17.27
C SER A 201 10.30 0.25 17.85
N ASP A 202 11.00 1.39 17.83
CA ASP A 202 10.45 2.67 18.29
C ASP A 202 9.29 3.15 17.41
N GLU A 203 9.39 2.87 16.10
CA GLU A 203 8.33 3.16 15.13
C GLU A 203 7.06 2.33 15.42
N TYR A 204 7.22 1.03 15.71
CA TYR A 204 6.10 0.17 16.07
C TYR A 204 5.44 0.62 17.37
N ARG A 205 6.24 0.96 18.40
CA ARG A 205 5.71 1.52 19.65
C ARG A 205 4.96 2.81 19.43
N LEU A 206 5.54 3.74 18.66
CA LEU A 206 4.86 5.00 18.32
C LEU A 206 3.54 4.77 17.60
N MET A 207 3.46 3.74 16.73
CA MET A 207 2.23 3.40 15.99
C MET A 207 1.11 2.95 16.94
N THR A 208 1.43 2.23 18.01
CA THR A 208 0.48 1.53 18.88
C THR A 208 0.35 2.09 20.31
N GLU A 209 1.13 3.11 20.69
CA GLU A 209 1.29 3.56 22.08
C GLU A 209 0.02 4.13 22.74
N ASP A 210 -0.88 4.72 21.96
CA ASP A 210 -2.07 5.43 22.45
C ASP A 210 -3.36 4.59 22.30
N GLU A 211 -3.23 3.31 22.01
CA GLU A 211 -4.34 2.36 21.80
C GLU A 211 -5.36 2.78 20.72
N SER A 212 -5.16 3.92 20.03
CA SER A 212 -6.07 4.35 18.97
C SER A 212 -5.92 3.52 17.69
N ILE A 213 -4.77 2.87 17.53
CA ILE A 213 -4.41 2.02 16.39
C ILE A 213 -3.91 0.67 16.92
N THR A 214 -4.46 -0.39 16.38
CA THR A 214 -4.17 -1.77 16.78
C THR A 214 -3.55 -2.56 15.62
N ASP A 215 -2.46 -3.28 15.89
CA ASP A 215 -1.91 -4.30 14.99
C ASP A 215 -2.81 -5.54 15.00
N VAL A 216 -3.47 -5.81 13.88
CA VAL A 216 -4.33 -6.99 13.73
C VAL A 216 -3.58 -8.18 13.14
N THR A 217 -2.27 -8.06 12.96
CA THR A 217 -1.41 -9.12 12.42
C THR A 217 -0.61 -9.86 13.51
N THR A 218 -0.96 -9.66 14.78
CA THR A 218 -0.24 -10.25 15.92
C THR A 218 -0.41 -11.76 16.08
N ALA A 219 -1.44 -12.35 15.47
CA ALA A 219 -1.70 -13.80 15.56
C ALA A 219 -0.64 -14.64 14.82
N ASP A 220 -0.04 -14.12 13.75
CA ASP A 220 1.13 -14.69 13.07
C ASP A 220 2.30 -13.71 13.17
N GLN A 221 3.23 -13.97 14.08
CA GLN A 221 4.43 -13.15 14.26
C GLN A 221 5.60 -13.56 13.38
N GLY A 222 5.33 -14.33 12.33
CA GLY A 222 6.36 -14.74 11.38
C GLY A 222 6.79 -13.62 10.44
N TRP A 223 7.79 -13.93 9.66
CA TRP A 223 8.39 -13.01 8.69
C TRP A 223 7.44 -12.77 7.49
N THR A 224 7.54 -11.56 6.94
CA THR A 224 6.84 -11.14 5.71
C THR A 224 7.80 -10.73 4.60
N TRP A 225 9.10 -10.67 4.88
CA TRP A 225 10.15 -10.39 3.92
C TRP A 225 11.32 -11.36 4.09
N ARG A 226 11.98 -11.68 3.00
CA ARG A 226 13.23 -12.48 2.99
C ARG A 226 14.14 -12.04 1.87
N THR A 227 15.44 -12.25 2.05
CA THR A 227 16.41 -12.04 0.97
C THR A 227 16.13 -12.94 -0.23
N PRO A 228 16.37 -12.45 -1.48
CA PRO A 228 16.28 -13.26 -2.69
C PRO A 228 17.13 -14.53 -2.64
N HIS A 229 16.78 -15.52 -3.44
CA HIS A 229 17.45 -16.83 -3.47
C HIS A 229 18.96 -16.75 -3.79
N ALA A 230 19.40 -15.72 -4.53
CA ALA A 230 20.80 -15.50 -4.87
C ALA A 230 21.64 -14.90 -3.73
N ALA A 231 21.04 -14.54 -2.59
CA ALA A 231 21.76 -13.95 -1.47
C ALA A 231 22.63 -15.03 -0.76
N GLU A 232 23.83 -14.63 -0.31
CA GLU A 232 24.75 -15.52 0.43
C GLU A 232 24.16 -16.04 1.75
N LYS A 233 23.28 -15.23 2.37
CA LYS A 233 22.58 -15.56 3.61
C LYS A 233 21.09 -15.33 3.47
N THR A 234 20.30 -16.22 4.03
CA THR A 234 18.85 -16.02 4.15
C THR A 234 18.56 -15.19 5.40
N GLU A 235 18.18 -13.95 5.19
CA GLU A 235 17.65 -13.08 6.23
C GLU A 235 16.13 -13.01 6.10
N ARG A 236 15.43 -12.77 7.20
CA ARG A 236 13.98 -12.68 7.26
C ARG A 236 13.58 -11.60 8.26
N SER A 237 12.58 -10.79 7.89
CA SER A 237 12.05 -9.73 8.72
C SER A 237 10.54 -9.66 8.62
N ARG A 238 9.90 -9.10 9.62
CA ARG A 238 8.48 -8.75 9.56
C ARG A 238 8.37 -7.25 9.31
N LEU A 239 7.99 -6.87 8.11
CA LEU A 239 7.95 -5.49 7.64
C LEU A 239 6.55 -5.06 7.20
N ASP A 240 5.70 -6.04 6.85
CA ASP A 240 4.35 -5.80 6.34
C ASP A 240 3.32 -6.04 7.43
N TYR A 241 2.37 -5.12 7.54
CA TYR A 241 1.36 -5.13 8.60
C TYR A 241 -0.02 -4.72 8.09
N ALA A 242 -1.02 -5.04 8.89
CA ALA A 242 -2.33 -4.41 8.86
C ALA A 242 -2.61 -3.82 10.24
N PHE A 243 -2.86 -2.51 10.29
CA PHE A 243 -3.29 -1.80 11.49
C PHE A 243 -4.69 -1.23 11.27
N CYS A 244 -5.48 -1.14 12.31
CA CYS A 244 -6.82 -0.54 12.24
C CYS A 244 -7.17 0.21 13.52
N ASN A 245 -8.28 0.96 13.49
CA ASN A 245 -8.84 1.54 14.71
C ASN A 245 -9.50 0.48 15.60
N LEU A 246 -9.67 0.80 16.89
CA LEU A 246 -10.24 -0.12 17.88
C LEU A 246 -11.65 -0.61 17.52
N ALA A 247 -12.45 0.19 16.84
CA ALA A 247 -13.81 -0.19 16.46
C ALA A 247 -13.83 -1.30 15.39
N LEU A 248 -12.86 -1.30 14.47
CA LEU A 248 -12.74 -2.31 13.44
C LEU A 248 -12.07 -3.60 13.93
N ALA A 249 -11.14 -3.50 14.88
CA ALA A 249 -10.29 -4.61 15.32
C ALA A 249 -11.07 -5.90 15.70
N PRO A 250 -12.20 -5.87 16.44
CA PRO A 250 -12.97 -7.07 16.77
C PRO A 250 -13.60 -7.78 15.57
N ARG A 251 -13.69 -7.10 14.43
CA ARG A 251 -14.29 -7.62 13.20
C ARG A 251 -13.23 -8.23 12.26
N ILE A 252 -11.96 -8.13 12.61
CA ILE A 252 -10.86 -8.68 11.82
C ILE A 252 -10.52 -10.09 12.32
N SER A 253 -10.38 -11.01 11.40
CA SER A 253 -10.07 -12.41 11.64
C SER A 253 -9.21 -13.00 10.52
N ASN A 254 -8.87 -14.29 10.65
CA ASN A 254 -8.21 -15.09 9.61
C ASN A 254 -6.93 -14.46 9.06
N LEU A 255 -6.09 -13.92 9.95
CA LEU A 255 -4.76 -13.49 9.54
C LEU A 255 -4.02 -14.64 8.88
N ARG A 256 -3.50 -14.38 7.65
CA ARG A 256 -2.65 -15.33 6.94
C ARG A 256 -1.49 -14.58 6.27
N ILE A 257 -0.28 -15.08 6.46
CA ILE A 257 0.89 -14.66 5.69
C ILE A 257 1.16 -15.78 4.68
N ASP A 258 1.07 -15.47 3.39
CA ASP A 258 1.27 -16.44 2.31
C ASP A 258 2.74 -16.59 1.98
N ARG A 259 3.41 -17.52 2.66
CA ARG A 259 4.85 -17.76 2.51
C ARG A 259 5.22 -18.63 1.31
N ASP A 260 4.23 -19.11 0.58
CA ASP A 260 4.41 -19.87 -0.65
C ASP A 260 4.33 -18.97 -1.91
N ALA A 261 3.97 -17.70 -1.74
CA ALA A 261 3.98 -16.73 -2.83
C ALA A 261 5.40 -16.46 -3.34
N GLU A 262 5.59 -16.49 -4.65
CA GLU A 262 6.90 -16.36 -5.31
C GLU A 262 7.05 -15.06 -6.13
N GLY A 263 6.03 -14.21 -6.16
CA GLY A 263 5.99 -13.00 -7.00
C GLY A 263 6.80 -11.81 -6.46
N SER A 264 7.40 -11.92 -5.26
CA SER A 264 8.16 -10.86 -4.62
C SER A 264 9.11 -11.44 -3.57
N ASP A 265 10.02 -10.63 -3.02
CA ASP A 265 10.76 -10.93 -1.80
C ASP A 265 9.95 -10.63 -0.52
N HIS A 266 8.79 -10.01 -0.65
CA HIS A 266 7.80 -9.91 0.41
C HIS A 266 6.73 -11.00 0.28
N MET A 267 5.95 -11.19 1.36
CA MET A 267 4.88 -12.18 1.44
C MET A 267 3.54 -11.47 1.59
N PRO A 268 2.49 -11.86 0.83
CA PRO A 268 1.16 -11.29 0.98
C PRO A 268 0.62 -11.48 2.40
N VAL A 269 0.12 -10.41 3.02
CA VAL A 269 -0.51 -10.42 4.35
C VAL A 269 -2.01 -10.21 4.17
N TRP A 270 -2.79 -11.19 4.59
CA TRP A 270 -4.23 -11.27 4.43
C TRP A 270 -4.96 -11.08 5.74
N VAL A 271 -6.09 -10.40 5.70
CA VAL A 271 -7.05 -10.31 6.79
C VAL A 271 -8.47 -10.41 6.27
N ASP A 272 -9.37 -10.99 7.04
CA ASP A 272 -10.79 -11.06 6.78
C ASP A 272 -11.53 -10.05 7.67
N ILE A 273 -12.47 -9.30 7.11
CA ILE A 273 -13.27 -8.29 7.79
C ILE A 273 -14.72 -8.75 7.79
N ALA A 274 -15.28 -9.01 8.95
CA ALA A 274 -16.69 -9.37 9.09
C ALA A 274 -17.62 -8.17 8.84
N ALA A 275 -18.82 -8.44 8.31
CA ALA A 275 -19.90 -7.45 8.30
C ALA A 275 -20.20 -6.98 9.73
N GLY A 276 -20.49 -5.69 9.88
CA GLY A 276 -20.88 -5.07 11.16
C GLY A 276 -22.31 -5.39 11.53
#